data_8e7e640a0fe6db17717ab93e60d65518
#
_entry.id   8e7e640a0fe6db17717ab93e60d65518
#
_cell.length_a   1.000
_cell.length_b   1.000
_cell.length_c   1.000
_cell.angle_alpha   90.00
_cell.angle_beta   90.00
_cell.angle_gamma   90.00
#
_symmetry.space_group_name_H-M   'P 1'
#
loop_
_entity.id
_entity.type
_entity.pdbx_description
1 polymer ?
#
loop_
_entity_poly.entity_id
_entity_poly.type
_entity_poly.pdbx_seq_one_letter_code
_entity_poly.pdbx_strand_id
1 'polypeptide(L)'
;MNRIFHISLACLLLAGGISGAAYADPVTINITGNVIAAPCVVDGTSSINVDLGDIPASDLAAVDAATPWKAFSMSVKNCPAGTTKVTASFSGTPAPDAPDYRYINTGTATGISIALAKDTDTNLGNGATWAVNVDSSRSATWPMRTRIVASNGKATPGTVKAVVVATLTYQ
;
A
#
# COMPACT_ATOMS: atom_id res chain seq x y z
N MET A 1 98.97 -54.33 -0.04
CA MET A 1 99.22 -54.23 -1.50
C MET A 1 98.00 -53.54 -2.10
N ASN A 2 98.28 -52.44 -2.74
CA ASN A 2 97.57 -51.74 -3.86
C ASN A 2 96.14 -51.28 -3.64
N ARG A 3 95.97 -49.97 -3.57
CA ARG A 3 95.77 -49.02 -4.70
C ARG A 3 94.40 -49.25 -5.32
N ILE A 4 93.53 -48.27 -5.55
CA ILE A 4 93.61 -47.01 -6.30
C ILE A 4 92.24 -46.42 -6.16
N PHE A 5 92.02 -45.15 -5.69
CA PHE A 5 91.80 -43.98 -6.53
C PHE A 5 90.54 -44.04 -7.46
N HIS A 6 89.62 -43.25 -7.30
CA HIS A 6 89.20 -42.08 -8.09
C HIS A 6 87.76 -41.70 -7.78
N ILE A 7 87.53 -40.51 -7.25
CA ILE A 7 87.14 -39.32 -8.00
C ILE A 7 85.85 -39.55 -8.81
N SER A 8 84.86 -38.91 -8.41
CA SER A 8 83.97 -38.03 -9.23
C SER A 8 82.66 -37.86 -8.53
N LEU A 9 82.41 -36.78 -8.33
CA LEU A 9 81.86 -35.63 -9.00
C LEU A 9 80.49 -35.27 -8.48
N ALA A 10 80.47 -34.16 -7.85
CA ALA A 10 79.26 -33.45 -7.43
C ALA A 10 78.22 -33.33 -8.57
N CYS A 11 77.03 -33.72 -8.27
CA CYS A 11 75.86 -33.21 -8.94
C CYS A 11 74.92 -32.60 -7.91
N LEU A 12 75.23 -31.39 -7.56
CA LEU A 12 74.36 -30.55 -6.82
C LEU A 12 73.23 -30.11 -7.76
N LEU A 13 72.17 -30.88 -7.82
CA LEU A 13 70.94 -30.44 -8.50
C LEU A 13 70.19 -29.50 -7.56
N LEU A 14 70.38 -28.23 -7.86
CA LEU A 14 69.47 -27.16 -7.38
C LEU A 14 68.07 -27.44 -7.93
N ALA A 15 67.26 -28.16 -7.19
CA ALA A 15 65.83 -28.14 -7.37
C ALA A 15 65.32 -26.78 -6.80
N GLY A 16 65.42 -25.75 -7.61
CA GLY A 16 64.73 -24.51 -7.33
C GLY A 16 63.22 -24.70 -7.36
N GLY A 17 62.66 -24.94 -6.17
CA GLY A 17 61.22 -24.97 -6.00
C GLY A 17 60.65 -23.59 -6.34
N ILE A 18 60.06 -23.48 -7.50
CA ILE A 18 59.19 -22.34 -7.84
C ILE A 18 57.96 -22.43 -6.96
N SER A 19 57.99 -21.78 -5.79
CA SER A 19 56.82 -21.60 -4.97
C SER A 19 55.91 -20.60 -5.72
N GLY A 20 55.05 -21.15 -6.57
CA GLY A 20 53.96 -20.39 -7.16
C GLY A 20 53.06 -19.86 -6.03
N ALA A 21 53.07 -18.57 -5.77
CA ALA A 21 52.12 -17.96 -4.91
C ALA A 21 50.73 -18.19 -5.51
N ALA A 22 49.89 -19.01 -4.88
CA ALA A 22 48.48 -19.14 -5.24
C ALA A 22 47.79 -17.84 -4.83
N TYR A 23 47.47 -17.04 -5.80
CA TYR A 23 46.62 -15.87 -5.61
C TYR A 23 45.16 -16.36 -5.49
N ALA A 24 44.56 -16.19 -4.32
CA ALA A 24 43.13 -16.41 -4.15
C ALA A 24 42.43 -15.14 -4.64
N ASP A 25 41.66 -15.25 -5.72
CA ASP A 25 40.84 -14.15 -6.19
C ASP A 25 39.69 -13.89 -5.21
N PRO A 26 39.52 -12.67 -4.70
CA PRO A 26 38.40 -12.35 -3.81
C PRO A 26 37.08 -12.39 -4.60
N VAL A 27 36.13 -13.17 -4.12
CA VAL A 27 34.76 -13.20 -4.64
C VAL A 27 33.90 -12.30 -3.76
N THR A 28 33.31 -11.27 -4.36
CA THR A 28 32.36 -10.39 -3.66
C THR A 28 30.97 -10.99 -3.75
N ILE A 29 30.36 -11.28 -2.59
CA ILE A 29 28.97 -11.73 -2.49
C ILE A 29 28.14 -10.54 -1.99
N ASN A 30 27.25 -10.02 -2.83
CA ASN A 30 26.30 -8.99 -2.46
C ASN A 30 25.01 -9.63 -1.96
N ILE A 31 24.67 -9.40 -0.68
CA ILE A 31 23.44 -9.88 -0.07
C ILE A 31 22.56 -8.66 0.16
N THR A 32 21.39 -8.64 -0.48
CA THR A 32 20.38 -7.59 -0.34
C THR A 32 19.07 -8.20 0.12
N GLY A 33 18.32 -7.43 0.91
CA GLY A 33 17.00 -7.83 1.38
C GLY A 33 16.30 -6.65 2.00
N ASN A 34 14.96 -6.71 2.05
CA ASN A 34 14.14 -5.71 2.70
C ASN A 34 13.44 -6.33 3.92
N VAL A 35 13.50 -5.64 5.04
CA VAL A 35 12.66 -5.94 6.20
C VAL A 35 11.43 -5.06 6.09
N ILE A 36 10.28 -5.69 5.94
CA ILE A 36 8.98 -5.00 5.88
C ILE A 36 8.27 -5.09 7.22
N ALA A 37 7.47 -4.07 7.54
CA ALA A 37 6.60 -4.13 8.71
C ALA A 37 5.54 -5.21 8.54
N ALA A 38 5.28 -6.00 9.60
CA ALA A 38 4.16 -6.93 9.59
C ALA A 38 2.83 -6.15 9.59
N PRO A 39 1.75 -6.73 9.02
CA PRO A 39 0.46 -6.04 8.97
C PRO A 39 -0.17 -5.89 10.35
N CYS A 40 -0.90 -4.79 10.53
CA CYS A 40 -1.86 -4.64 11.62
C CYS A 40 -3.11 -5.50 11.35
N VAL A 41 -3.93 -5.71 12.35
CA VAL A 41 -5.22 -6.40 12.21
C VAL A 41 -6.30 -5.36 11.91
N VAL A 42 -7.11 -5.58 10.89
CA VAL A 42 -8.30 -4.73 10.63
C VAL A 42 -9.26 -4.85 11.81
N ASP A 43 -9.71 -3.71 12.33
CA ASP A 43 -10.66 -3.68 13.43
C ASP A 43 -12.09 -3.86 12.90
N GLY A 44 -12.73 -4.94 13.30
CA GLY A 44 -14.03 -5.35 12.78
C GLY A 44 -13.92 -6.28 11.56
N THR A 45 -14.81 -6.06 10.59
CA THR A 45 -14.87 -6.85 9.36
C THR A 45 -14.03 -6.20 8.25
N SER A 46 -13.56 -7.00 7.29
CA SER A 46 -12.88 -6.51 6.09
C SER A 46 -13.81 -5.75 5.11
N SER A 47 -15.08 -5.62 5.44
CA SER A 47 -16.09 -4.89 4.66
C SER A 47 -16.84 -3.94 5.58
N ILE A 48 -16.85 -2.66 5.24
CA ILE A 48 -17.61 -1.63 5.94
C ILE A 48 -18.82 -1.28 5.09
N ASN A 49 -20.02 -1.50 5.60
CA ASN A 49 -21.26 -1.13 4.95
C ASN A 49 -21.73 0.21 5.50
N VAL A 50 -21.86 1.22 4.65
CA VAL A 50 -22.37 2.52 5.02
C VAL A 50 -23.74 2.69 4.37
N ASP A 51 -24.77 2.67 5.19
CA ASP A 51 -26.14 2.91 4.76
C ASP A 51 -26.40 4.42 4.73
N LEU A 52 -26.77 4.96 3.57
CA LEU A 52 -27.10 6.37 3.38
C LEU A 52 -28.57 6.69 3.64
N GLY A 53 -29.38 5.65 3.85
CA GLY A 53 -30.83 5.77 4.07
C GLY A 53 -31.62 6.13 2.81
N ASP A 54 -32.89 6.43 3.02
CA ASP A 54 -33.80 6.86 1.95
C ASP A 54 -33.68 8.35 1.69
N ILE A 55 -33.44 8.74 0.45
CA ILE A 55 -33.21 10.11 0.03
C ILE A 55 -34.23 10.47 -1.04
N PRO A 56 -35.07 11.51 -0.82
CA PRO A 56 -35.97 11.98 -1.82
C PRO A 56 -35.22 12.49 -3.06
N ALA A 57 -35.62 12.07 -4.26
CA ALA A 57 -34.99 12.52 -5.50
C ALA A 57 -35.10 14.07 -5.69
N SER A 58 -36.12 14.70 -5.08
CA SER A 58 -36.27 16.15 -5.04
C SER A 58 -35.11 16.88 -4.39
N ASP A 59 -34.43 16.28 -3.42
CA ASP A 59 -33.29 16.87 -2.72
C ASP A 59 -32.04 16.91 -3.61
N LEU A 60 -32.06 16.15 -4.71
CA LEU A 60 -30.99 16.04 -5.70
C LEU A 60 -31.41 16.61 -7.07
N ALA A 61 -32.36 17.56 -7.08
CA ALA A 61 -32.92 18.15 -8.31
C ALA A 61 -32.02 19.22 -8.96
N ALA A 62 -31.06 19.79 -8.22
CA ALA A 62 -30.11 20.76 -8.75
C ALA A 62 -28.74 20.08 -9.00
N VAL A 63 -27.98 20.60 -9.97
CA VAL A 63 -26.59 20.18 -10.19
C VAL A 63 -25.78 20.45 -8.92
N ASP A 64 -24.95 19.48 -8.54
CA ASP A 64 -24.14 19.48 -7.33
C ASP A 64 -24.92 19.53 -6.00
N ALA A 65 -26.27 19.45 -6.05
CA ALA A 65 -27.05 19.20 -4.83
C ALA A 65 -26.52 17.91 -4.15
N ALA A 66 -26.40 17.95 -2.84
CA ALA A 66 -25.79 16.86 -2.11
C ALA A 66 -26.54 16.58 -0.81
N THR A 67 -26.59 15.30 -0.45
CA THR A 67 -27.13 14.88 0.85
C THR A 67 -26.20 15.34 2.00
N PRO A 68 -26.70 15.37 3.23
CA PRO A 68 -25.85 15.49 4.40
C PRO A 68 -24.75 14.41 4.40
N TRP A 69 -23.60 14.74 4.97
CA TRP A 69 -22.53 13.79 5.14
C TRP A 69 -22.89 12.69 6.15
N LYS A 70 -22.64 11.47 5.78
CA LYS A 70 -22.70 10.31 6.68
C LYS A 70 -21.28 9.94 7.14
N ALA A 71 -20.99 10.16 8.42
CA ALA A 71 -19.71 9.83 9.01
C ALA A 71 -19.58 8.32 9.29
N PHE A 72 -18.37 7.80 9.10
CA PHE A 72 -17.97 6.44 9.47
C PHE A 72 -16.44 6.41 9.65
N SER A 73 -15.90 5.29 10.12
CA SER A 73 -14.45 5.15 10.27
C SER A 73 -13.99 3.76 9.84
N MET A 74 -12.75 3.70 9.39
CA MET A 74 -11.98 2.47 9.22
C MET A 74 -10.86 2.49 10.24
N SER A 75 -10.58 1.36 10.89
CA SER A 75 -9.53 1.25 11.91
C SER A 75 -8.73 -0.03 11.75
N VAL A 76 -7.48 0.04 12.14
CA VAL A 76 -6.62 -1.13 12.37
C VAL A 76 -6.11 -1.11 13.81
N LYS A 77 -5.85 -2.30 14.34
CA LYS A 77 -5.37 -2.51 15.72
C LYS A 77 -4.26 -3.55 15.77
N ASN A 78 -3.68 -3.71 16.95
CA ASN A 78 -2.60 -4.68 17.20
C ASN A 78 -1.44 -4.53 16.21
N CYS A 79 -1.11 -3.29 15.86
CA CYS A 79 0.04 -3.03 15.01
C CYS A 79 1.32 -3.52 15.69
N PRO A 80 2.21 -4.24 15.00
CA PRO A 80 3.45 -4.72 15.56
C PRO A 80 4.34 -3.57 16.05
N ALA A 81 5.22 -3.87 17.01
CA ALA A 81 6.26 -2.92 17.42
C ALA A 81 7.13 -2.57 16.20
N GLY A 82 7.35 -1.28 15.96
CA GLY A 82 8.08 -0.80 14.80
C GLY A 82 7.21 -0.31 13.64
N THR A 83 5.91 -0.66 13.61
CA THR A 83 4.97 -0.03 12.68
C THR A 83 4.58 1.35 13.23
N THR A 84 5.03 2.40 12.56
CA THR A 84 4.82 3.79 12.99
C THR A 84 3.74 4.51 12.18
N LYS A 85 3.47 4.02 10.97
CA LYS A 85 2.55 4.64 10.02
C LYS A 85 1.83 3.60 9.19
N VAL A 86 0.58 3.86 8.88
CA VAL A 86 -0.20 3.07 7.92
C VAL A 86 -0.77 4.01 6.87
N THR A 87 -0.56 3.68 5.61
CA THR A 87 -1.08 4.43 4.47
C THR A 87 -2.21 3.65 3.82
N ALA A 88 -3.38 4.25 3.71
CA ALA A 88 -4.51 3.73 2.94
C ALA A 88 -4.48 4.34 1.53
N SER A 89 -4.60 3.49 0.51
CA SER A 89 -4.80 3.89 -0.89
C SER A 89 -6.21 3.51 -1.32
N PHE A 90 -6.98 4.48 -1.82
CA PHE A 90 -8.37 4.29 -2.18
C PHE A 90 -8.50 4.06 -3.68
N SER A 91 -9.23 3.00 -4.07
CA SER A 91 -9.50 2.68 -5.46
C SER A 91 -10.95 2.29 -5.68
N GLY A 92 -11.50 2.66 -6.82
CA GLY A 92 -12.86 2.36 -7.23
C GLY A 92 -13.11 2.94 -8.62
N THR A 93 -14.30 2.72 -9.17
CA THR A 93 -14.64 3.30 -10.47
C THR A 93 -14.98 4.77 -10.32
N PRO A 94 -14.19 5.68 -10.93
CA PRO A 94 -14.45 7.11 -10.82
C PRO A 94 -15.73 7.49 -11.54
N ALA A 95 -16.43 8.52 -11.01
CA ALA A 95 -17.59 9.08 -11.66
C ALA A 95 -17.16 9.97 -12.85
N PRO A 96 -17.80 9.87 -14.03
CA PRO A 96 -17.41 10.65 -15.20
C PRO A 96 -17.51 12.17 -15.03
N ASP A 97 -18.42 12.63 -14.16
CA ASP A 97 -18.68 14.04 -13.87
C ASP A 97 -17.63 14.66 -12.93
N ALA A 98 -16.97 13.86 -12.11
CA ALA A 98 -15.95 14.33 -11.18
C ALA A 98 -14.97 13.20 -10.83
N PRO A 99 -14.13 12.76 -11.77
CA PRO A 99 -13.32 11.52 -11.62
C PRO A 99 -12.30 11.59 -10.48
N ASP A 100 -11.83 12.77 -10.11
CA ASP A 100 -10.86 12.96 -9.04
C ASP A 100 -11.48 13.00 -7.64
N TYR A 101 -12.82 13.11 -7.55
CA TYR A 101 -13.50 13.40 -6.28
C TYR A 101 -14.63 12.43 -5.94
N ARG A 102 -15.18 11.73 -6.94
CA ARG A 102 -16.41 10.96 -6.79
C ARG A 102 -16.31 9.60 -7.43
N TYR A 103 -17.13 8.68 -6.95
CA TYR A 103 -17.27 7.32 -7.47
C TYR A 103 -18.61 7.16 -8.18
N ILE A 104 -18.62 6.36 -9.21
CA ILE A 104 -19.85 6.10 -9.99
C ILE A 104 -20.87 5.34 -9.13
N ASN A 105 -22.14 5.67 -9.33
CA ASN A 105 -23.22 4.82 -8.84
C ASN A 105 -23.39 3.61 -9.75
N THR A 106 -23.31 2.42 -9.19
CA THR A 106 -23.57 1.14 -9.87
C THR A 106 -24.94 0.56 -9.55
N GLY A 107 -25.75 1.29 -8.76
CA GLY A 107 -27.16 1.00 -8.54
C GLY A 107 -28.04 1.48 -9.70
N THR A 108 -29.35 1.43 -9.52
CA THR A 108 -30.33 1.74 -10.58
C THR A 108 -30.68 3.24 -10.65
N ALA A 109 -30.42 4.02 -9.59
CA ALA A 109 -30.58 5.48 -9.63
C ALA A 109 -29.61 6.08 -10.63
N THR A 110 -30.04 7.08 -11.41
CA THR A 110 -29.21 7.78 -12.39
C THR A 110 -29.04 9.24 -12.04
N GLY A 111 -28.06 9.94 -12.65
CA GLY A 111 -27.80 11.35 -12.42
C GLY A 111 -27.16 11.66 -11.07
N ILE A 112 -26.54 10.68 -10.44
CA ILE A 112 -25.89 10.78 -9.14
C ILE A 112 -24.50 10.15 -9.14
N SER A 113 -23.67 10.61 -8.25
CA SER A 113 -22.35 10.06 -7.92
C SER A 113 -22.14 10.07 -6.39
N ILE A 114 -21.14 9.32 -5.93
CA ILE A 114 -20.86 9.15 -4.50
C ILE A 114 -19.54 9.85 -4.17
N ALA A 115 -19.58 10.81 -3.24
CA ALA A 115 -18.40 11.46 -2.71
C ALA A 115 -17.91 10.74 -1.46
N LEU A 116 -16.61 10.51 -1.38
CA LEU A 116 -15.91 10.05 -0.20
C LEU A 116 -14.86 11.08 0.21
N ALA A 117 -14.81 11.42 1.48
CA ALA A 117 -13.88 12.41 1.99
C ALA A 117 -13.38 12.05 3.40
N LYS A 118 -12.26 12.66 3.78
CA LYS A 118 -11.86 12.76 5.18
C LYS A 118 -12.91 13.59 5.94
N ASP A 119 -12.95 13.43 7.24
CA ASP A 119 -13.77 14.29 8.11
C ASP A 119 -13.40 15.79 7.98
N THR A 120 -12.18 16.09 7.54
CA THR A 120 -11.61 17.43 7.31
C THR A 120 -11.83 17.98 5.89
N ASP A 121 -12.85 17.54 5.17
CA ASP A 121 -13.23 18.00 3.81
C ASP A 121 -12.27 17.66 2.65
N THR A 122 -11.22 16.90 2.89
CA THR A 122 -10.34 16.44 1.80
C THR A 122 -10.97 15.25 1.07
N ASN A 123 -11.19 15.37 -0.22
CA ASN A 123 -11.74 14.28 -1.03
C ASN A 123 -10.78 13.08 -1.11
N LEU A 124 -11.37 11.90 -1.12
CA LEU A 124 -10.72 10.60 -1.26
C LEU A 124 -11.23 9.92 -2.53
N GLY A 125 -10.92 10.47 -3.68
CA GLY A 125 -11.26 9.91 -4.98
C GLY A 125 -10.36 8.73 -5.36
N ASN A 126 -10.56 8.22 -6.56
CA ASN A 126 -9.77 7.09 -7.07
C ASN A 126 -8.27 7.45 -7.13
N GLY A 127 -7.43 6.60 -6.53
CA GLY A 127 -5.97 6.82 -6.43
C GLY A 127 -5.54 7.70 -5.25
N ALA A 128 -6.47 8.29 -4.48
CA ALA A 128 -6.13 9.07 -3.31
C ALA A 128 -5.43 8.21 -2.24
N THR A 129 -4.51 8.83 -1.52
CA THR A 129 -3.80 8.18 -0.41
C THR A 129 -3.94 8.98 0.88
N TRP A 130 -3.98 8.28 2.00
CA TRP A 130 -4.03 8.90 3.31
C TRP A 130 -3.22 8.13 4.33
N ALA A 131 -2.12 8.72 4.78
CA ALA A 131 -1.26 8.17 5.82
C ALA A 131 -1.72 8.63 7.21
N VAL A 132 -1.80 7.70 8.14
CA VAL A 132 -2.12 7.92 9.56
C VAL A 132 -1.03 7.29 10.41
N ASN A 133 -0.60 7.99 11.46
CA ASN A 133 0.36 7.46 12.41
C ASN A 133 -0.30 6.43 13.32
N VAL A 134 0.43 5.39 13.66
CA VAL A 134 0.02 4.43 14.69
C VAL A 134 0.16 5.11 16.05
N ASP A 135 -0.90 5.05 16.83
CA ASP A 135 -0.95 5.65 18.15
C ASP A 135 -0.31 4.77 19.26
N SER A 136 -0.29 5.28 20.50
CA SER A 136 0.27 4.55 21.65
C SER A 136 -0.50 3.28 21.99
N SER A 137 -1.76 3.15 21.56
CA SER A 137 -2.57 1.93 21.70
C SER A 137 -2.31 0.92 20.58
N ARG A 138 -1.34 1.20 19.69
CA ARG A 138 -0.98 0.39 18.53
C ARG A 138 -2.13 0.24 17.54
N SER A 139 -2.82 1.36 17.30
CA SER A 139 -3.97 1.47 16.42
C SER A 139 -3.82 2.65 15.46
N ALA A 140 -4.50 2.58 14.33
CA ALA A 140 -4.63 3.70 13.42
C ALA A 140 -6.08 3.77 12.90
N THR A 141 -6.63 4.98 12.85
CA THR A 141 -8.03 5.21 12.48
C THR A 141 -8.14 6.28 11.40
N TRP A 142 -8.96 6.03 10.40
CA TRP A 142 -9.32 6.95 9.33
C TRP A 142 -10.77 7.39 9.52
N PRO A 143 -11.03 8.57 10.13
CA PRO A 143 -12.37 9.13 10.21
C PRO A 143 -12.77 9.67 8.84
N MET A 144 -13.80 9.10 8.26
CA MET A 144 -14.27 9.39 6.90
C MET A 144 -15.75 9.76 6.90
N ARG A 145 -16.17 10.30 5.79
CA ARG A 145 -17.58 10.60 5.53
C ARG A 145 -17.90 10.42 4.05
N THR A 146 -19.13 10.09 3.78
CA THR A 146 -19.61 9.91 2.41
C THR A 146 -20.99 10.54 2.22
N ARG A 147 -21.33 10.88 0.99
CA ARG A 147 -22.64 11.43 0.62
C ARG A 147 -22.93 11.18 -0.86
N ILE A 148 -24.19 11.32 -1.22
CA ILE A 148 -24.63 11.37 -2.62
C ILE A 148 -24.55 12.79 -3.12
N VAL A 149 -24.17 12.95 -4.38
CA VAL A 149 -24.13 14.23 -5.09
C VAL A 149 -24.84 14.07 -6.42
N ALA A 150 -25.69 15.03 -6.78
CA ALA A 150 -26.34 15.07 -8.08
C ALA A 150 -25.34 15.50 -9.15
N SER A 151 -25.11 14.64 -10.15
CA SER A 151 -24.16 14.89 -11.22
C SER A 151 -24.69 15.92 -12.25
N ASN A 152 -26.00 15.93 -12.48
CA ASN A 152 -26.63 16.76 -13.51
C ASN A 152 -27.99 17.35 -13.11
N GLY A 153 -28.36 17.28 -11.85
CA GLY A 153 -29.63 17.78 -11.33
C GLY A 153 -30.88 17.02 -11.80
N LYS A 154 -30.70 15.80 -12.29
CA LYS A 154 -31.75 14.91 -12.78
C LYS A 154 -31.68 13.53 -12.12
N ALA A 155 -31.57 13.51 -10.81
CA ALA A 155 -31.57 12.27 -10.06
C ALA A 155 -32.89 11.53 -10.26
N THR A 156 -32.80 10.23 -10.59
CA THR A 156 -33.98 9.35 -10.69
C THR A 156 -34.09 8.45 -9.46
N PRO A 157 -35.31 8.09 -9.05
CA PRO A 157 -35.47 7.04 -8.04
C PRO A 157 -34.78 5.75 -8.43
N GLY A 158 -34.21 5.07 -7.46
CA GLY A 158 -33.50 3.80 -7.69
C GLY A 158 -32.54 3.48 -6.53
N THR A 159 -31.81 2.39 -6.68
CA THR A 159 -30.81 1.98 -5.68
C THR A 159 -29.49 2.73 -5.86
N VAL A 160 -28.81 2.96 -4.75
CA VAL A 160 -27.48 3.59 -4.71
C VAL A 160 -26.47 2.55 -4.27
N LYS A 161 -25.40 2.39 -5.03
CA LYS A 161 -24.29 1.48 -4.70
C LYS A 161 -22.98 2.00 -5.27
N ALA A 162 -21.97 2.06 -4.43
CA ALA A 162 -20.58 2.24 -4.86
C ALA A 162 -19.68 1.31 -4.07
N VAL A 163 -18.60 0.87 -4.69
CA VAL A 163 -17.58 0.04 -4.03
C VAL A 163 -16.26 0.77 -4.12
N VAL A 164 -15.65 0.98 -2.96
CA VAL A 164 -14.31 1.57 -2.83
C VAL A 164 -13.46 0.60 -2.03
N VAL A 165 -12.29 0.28 -2.56
CA VAL A 165 -11.31 -0.59 -1.91
C VAL A 165 -10.23 0.28 -1.29
N ALA A 166 -9.96 0.07 0.00
CA ALA A 166 -8.84 0.68 0.70
C ALA A 166 -7.73 -0.37 0.86
N THR A 167 -6.60 -0.15 0.20
CA THR A 167 -5.40 -1.00 0.34
C THR A 167 -4.46 -0.38 1.36
N LEU A 168 -4.05 -1.16 2.36
CA LEU A 168 -3.22 -0.69 3.47
C LEU A 168 -1.75 -1.08 3.27
N THR A 169 -0.86 -0.12 3.45
CA THR A 169 0.59 -0.31 3.45
C THR A 169 1.15 0.13 4.80
N TYR A 170 2.01 -0.70 5.38
CA TYR A 170 2.54 -0.54 6.73
C TYR A 170 4.01 -0.12 6.69
N GLN A 171 4.39 0.85 7.54
CA GLN A 171 5.74 1.42 7.63
C GLN A 171 6.20 1.57 9.07
#